data_705d1aaee388bcbf184e72957d74e786
#
_entry.id   705d1aaee388bcbf184e72957d74e786
#
_cell.length_a   1.000
_cell.length_b   1.000
_cell.length_c   1.000
_cell.angle_alpha   90.00
_cell.angle_beta   90.00
_cell.angle_gamma   90.00
#
_symmetry.space_group_name_H-M   'P 1'
#
loop_
_entity.id
_entity.type
_entity.pdbx_description
1 polymer ?
#
loop_
_entity_poly.entity_id
_entity_poly.type
_entity_poly.pdbx_seq_one_letter_code
_entity_poly.pdbx_strand_id
1 'polypeptide(L)'
;MIVAIDIGNTNITIAFIKNNEITHSYRLTTKLQRTSDEFGQLFKSFLNETPYSIDEIEDVVISSVVPKIMHSFNNAVRKYLKKEPLHITPSMDSGIPIAIPDPSCVGADRIVDAAGAYYTYGGPCLVLDFGTASTFDYINEKGEFMYGITAPGLEITSQALSNMAAQLPDIEIKKPQSILATDTISSMQSGVVYGYIGLTEKIISQIKKEIGTPMKVIATGVLGRMISEEVQEIDIYDKDLTFKGLLYIYHRMKHA
;
A
#
# COMPACT_ATOMS: atom_id res chain seq x y z
N MET A 1 -16.37 -15.95 2.37
CA MET A 1 -14.96 -15.52 2.39
C MET A 1 -14.71 -14.57 1.23
N ILE A 2 -14.00 -13.48 1.46
CA ILE A 2 -13.64 -12.47 0.45
C ILE A 2 -12.16 -12.64 0.10
N VAL A 3 -11.83 -12.49 -1.18
CA VAL A 3 -10.44 -12.38 -1.64
C VAL A 3 -10.18 -10.89 -1.96
N ALA A 4 -9.37 -10.24 -1.14
CA ALA A 4 -8.98 -8.84 -1.32
C ALA A 4 -7.59 -8.78 -1.98
N ILE A 5 -7.47 -7.96 -3.02
CA ILE A 5 -6.26 -7.91 -3.86
C ILE A 5 -5.88 -6.44 -4.06
N ASP A 6 -4.64 -6.12 -3.74
CA ASP A 6 -4.03 -4.86 -4.10
C ASP A 6 -2.91 -5.07 -5.11
N ILE A 7 -2.98 -4.37 -6.25
CA ILE A 7 -2.05 -4.48 -7.37
C ILE A 7 -1.26 -3.17 -7.51
N GLY A 8 -0.13 -3.13 -6.83
CA GLY A 8 0.84 -2.04 -6.91
C GLY A 8 1.86 -2.24 -8.04
N ASN A 9 2.68 -1.21 -8.29
CA ASN A 9 3.69 -1.22 -9.36
C ASN A 9 4.81 -2.25 -9.13
N THR A 10 5.11 -2.60 -7.90
CA THR A 10 6.17 -3.56 -7.56
C THR A 10 5.62 -4.91 -7.12
N ASN A 11 4.58 -4.91 -6.30
CA ASN A 11 4.00 -6.11 -5.70
C ASN A 11 2.48 -6.17 -5.93
N ILE A 12 1.99 -7.39 -6.06
CA ILE A 12 0.58 -7.76 -5.92
C ILE A 12 0.44 -8.43 -4.57
N THR A 13 -0.44 -7.91 -3.73
CA THR A 13 -0.77 -8.53 -2.44
C THR A 13 -2.18 -9.10 -2.48
N ILE A 14 -2.36 -10.31 -1.94
CA ILE A 14 -3.61 -11.05 -1.97
C ILE A 14 -3.92 -11.48 -0.54
N ALA A 15 -5.10 -11.17 -0.03
CA ALA A 15 -5.55 -11.61 1.28
C ALA A 15 -6.85 -12.42 1.17
N PHE A 16 -6.92 -13.50 1.93
CA PHE A 16 -8.13 -14.25 2.19
C PHE A 16 -8.73 -13.76 3.50
N ILE A 17 -9.94 -13.21 3.43
CA ILE A 17 -10.62 -12.57 4.57
C ILE A 17 -11.88 -13.33 4.89
N LYS A 18 -12.00 -13.83 6.13
CA LYS A 18 -13.18 -14.54 6.63
C LYS A 18 -13.59 -13.93 7.97
N ASN A 19 -14.88 -13.63 8.13
CA ASN A 19 -15.41 -12.97 9.34
C ASN A 19 -14.69 -11.66 9.69
N ASN A 20 -14.34 -10.86 8.68
CA ASN A 20 -13.59 -9.60 8.79
C ASN A 20 -12.13 -9.76 9.30
N GLU A 21 -11.61 -10.97 9.35
CA GLU A 21 -10.22 -11.24 9.74
C GLU A 21 -9.40 -11.74 8.56
N ILE A 22 -8.20 -11.24 8.40
CA ILE A 22 -7.24 -11.72 7.41
C ILE A 22 -6.69 -13.05 7.91
N THR A 23 -7.06 -14.13 7.24
CA THR A 23 -6.64 -15.47 7.63
C THR A 23 -5.33 -15.89 6.98
N HIS A 24 -5.13 -15.51 5.71
CA HIS A 24 -3.92 -15.79 4.94
C HIS A 24 -3.63 -14.61 4.02
N SER A 25 -2.35 -14.35 3.76
CA SER A 25 -1.94 -13.34 2.79
C SER A 25 -0.72 -13.81 2.00
N TYR A 26 -0.67 -13.43 0.71
CA TYR A 26 0.39 -13.80 -0.22
C TYR A 26 0.84 -12.58 -0.99
N ARG A 27 2.10 -12.62 -1.44
CA ARG A 27 2.68 -11.55 -2.24
C ARG A 27 3.33 -12.11 -3.49
N LEU A 28 3.10 -11.41 -4.62
CA LEU A 28 3.70 -11.70 -5.91
C LEU A 28 4.41 -10.44 -6.42
N THR A 29 5.44 -10.61 -7.23
CA THR A 29 6.01 -9.47 -7.96
C THR A 29 5.15 -9.10 -9.16
N THR A 30 4.88 -7.80 -9.35
CA THR A 30 4.09 -7.26 -10.47
C THR A 30 4.92 -7.19 -11.76
N LYS A 31 6.25 -7.03 -11.65
CA LYS A 31 7.16 -6.81 -12.81
C LYS A 31 7.20 -7.96 -13.81
N LEU A 32 6.78 -9.16 -13.40
CA LEU A 32 6.74 -10.32 -14.31
C LEU A 32 5.44 -10.29 -15.13
N GLN A 33 5.57 -10.30 -16.47
CA GLN A 33 4.42 -10.51 -17.34
C GLN A 33 3.93 -11.95 -17.18
N ARG A 34 2.66 -12.09 -16.79
CA ARG A 34 2.01 -13.40 -16.62
C ARG A 34 0.76 -13.49 -17.45
N THR A 35 0.54 -14.67 -17.99
CA THR A 35 -0.73 -15.04 -18.62
C THR A 35 -1.83 -15.25 -17.56
N SER A 36 -3.08 -15.30 -18.00
CA SER A 36 -4.20 -15.63 -17.11
C SER A 36 -4.08 -17.02 -16.51
N ASP A 37 -3.43 -17.95 -17.19
CA ASP A 37 -3.25 -19.32 -16.69
C ASP A 37 -2.16 -19.40 -15.60
N GLU A 38 -1.07 -18.64 -15.74
CA GLU A 38 -0.05 -18.52 -14.69
C GLU A 38 -0.61 -17.89 -13.41
N PHE A 39 -1.36 -16.78 -13.52
CA PHE A 39 -2.07 -16.22 -12.36
C PHE A 39 -3.05 -17.20 -11.74
N GLY A 40 -3.79 -17.94 -12.59
CA GLY A 40 -4.75 -18.93 -12.15
C GLY A 40 -4.12 -20.10 -11.38
N GLN A 41 -2.96 -20.57 -11.80
CA GLN A 41 -2.21 -21.59 -11.05
C GLN A 41 -1.72 -21.08 -9.70
N LEU A 42 -1.29 -19.82 -9.62
CA LEU A 42 -0.92 -19.19 -8.36
C LEU A 42 -2.14 -19.08 -7.42
N PHE A 43 -3.31 -18.66 -7.92
CA PHE A 43 -4.53 -18.64 -7.10
C PHE A 43 -4.88 -20.00 -6.54
N LYS A 44 -4.80 -21.06 -7.37
CA LYS A 44 -5.03 -22.44 -6.90
C LYS A 44 -4.01 -22.87 -5.86
N SER A 45 -2.73 -22.55 -6.09
CA SER A 45 -1.68 -22.89 -5.13
C SER A 45 -1.93 -22.21 -3.78
N PHE A 46 -2.23 -20.92 -3.77
CA PHE A 46 -2.51 -20.19 -2.54
C PHE A 46 -3.76 -20.72 -1.83
N LEU A 47 -4.83 -21.01 -2.59
CA LEU A 47 -6.05 -21.56 -2.00
C LEU A 47 -5.80 -22.94 -1.38
N ASN A 48 -4.99 -23.78 -2.02
CA ASN A 48 -4.63 -25.12 -1.52
C ASN A 48 -3.79 -25.08 -0.22
N GLU A 49 -3.13 -23.96 0.07
CA GLU A 49 -2.42 -23.75 1.34
C GLU A 49 -3.34 -23.29 2.47
N THR A 50 -4.59 -23.01 2.16
CA THR A 50 -5.63 -22.63 3.13
C THR A 50 -6.58 -23.82 3.39
N PRO A 51 -7.34 -23.81 4.48
CA PRO A 51 -8.38 -24.82 4.73
C PRO A 51 -9.66 -24.57 3.91
N TYR A 52 -9.66 -23.61 2.98
CA TYR A 52 -10.86 -23.17 2.27
C TYR A 52 -10.98 -23.78 0.88
N SER A 53 -12.22 -23.92 0.42
CA SER A 53 -12.54 -24.32 -0.95
C SER A 53 -12.88 -23.10 -1.82
N ILE A 54 -12.82 -23.27 -3.14
CA ILE A 54 -13.21 -22.23 -4.10
C ILE A 54 -14.67 -21.80 -3.93
N ASP A 55 -15.55 -22.73 -3.53
CA ASP A 55 -16.98 -22.48 -3.35
C ASP A 55 -17.27 -21.56 -2.16
N GLU A 56 -16.35 -21.48 -1.20
CA GLU A 56 -16.44 -20.55 -0.07
C GLU A 56 -16.09 -19.10 -0.43
N ILE A 57 -15.51 -18.87 -1.60
CA ILE A 57 -15.24 -17.49 -2.07
C ILE A 57 -16.57 -16.86 -2.46
N GLU A 58 -16.93 -15.79 -1.78
CA GLU A 58 -18.13 -14.99 -2.07
C GLU A 58 -17.83 -13.99 -3.20
N ASP A 59 -16.80 -13.18 -3.00
CA ASP A 59 -16.40 -12.13 -3.91
C ASP A 59 -14.86 -11.97 -3.98
N VAL A 60 -14.41 -11.33 -5.07
CA VAL A 60 -13.02 -10.90 -5.26
C VAL A 60 -13.04 -9.38 -5.45
N VAL A 61 -12.38 -8.63 -4.56
CA VAL A 61 -12.27 -7.18 -4.62
C VAL A 61 -10.84 -6.76 -4.96
N ILE A 62 -10.68 -5.85 -5.90
CA ILE A 62 -9.39 -5.46 -6.46
C ILE A 62 -9.21 -3.95 -6.43
N SER A 63 -8.13 -3.49 -5.80
CA SER A 63 -7.50 -2.19 -6.06
C SER A 63 -6.34 -2.37 -7.03
N SER A 64 -6.17 -1.47 -7.98
CA SER A 64 -5.05 -1.56 -8.93
C SER A 64 -4.64 -0.21 -9.47
N VAL A 65 -3.32 0.00 -9.54
CA VAL A 65 -2.67 1.11 -10.25
C VAL A 65 -1.86 0.63 -11.48
N VAL A 66 -2.07 -0.62 -11.92
CA VAL A 66 -1.31 -1.25 -13.01
C VAL A 66 -2.23 -1.76 -14.13
N PRO A 67 -2.72 -0.89 -15.02
CA PRO A 67 -3.68 -1.27 -16.07
C PRO A 67 -3.21 -2.40 -16.99
N LYS A 68 -1.89 -2.50 -17.24
CA LYS A 68 -1.30 -3.42 -18.23
C LYS A 68 -1.56 -4.90 -17.92
N ILE A 69 -1.67 -5.29 -16.65
CA ILE A 69 -1.88 -6.70 -16.28
C ILE A 69 -3.36 -7.04 -16.05
N MET A 70 -4.24 -6.03 -15.99
CA MET A 70 -5.63 -6.23 -15.57
C MET A 70 -6.41 -7.18 -16.46
N HIS A 71 -6.15 -7.19 -17.78
CA HIS A 71 -6.82 -8.11 -18.69
C HIS A 71 -6.52 -9.58 -18.31
N SER A 72 -5.24 -9.94 -18.17
CA SER A 72 -4.83 -11.30 -17.79
C SER A 72 -5.29 -11.66 -16.38
N PHE A 73 -5.20 -10.70 -15.46
CA PHE A 73 -5.56 -10.90 -14.06
C PHE A 73 -7.07 -11.13 -13.89
N ASN A 74 -7.92 -10.31 -14.52
CA ASN A 74 -9.37 -10.47 -14.49
C ASN A 74 -9.83 -11.79 -15.11
N ASN A 75 -9.23 -12.18 -16.23
CA ASN A 75 -9.50 -13.47 -16.85
C ASN A 75 -9.09 -14.65 -15.94
N ALA A 76 -7.99 -14.51 -15.19
CA ALA A 76 -7.62 -15.52 -14.20
C ALA A 76 -8.63 -15.62 -13.07
N VAL A 77 -9.10 -14.50 -12.52
CA VAL A 77 -10.16 -14.48 -11.49
C VAL A 77 -11.42 -15.19 -11.99
N ARG A 78 -11.93 -14.80 -13.18
CA ARG A 78 -13.12 -15.42 -13.77
C ARG A 78 -12.95 -16.92 -14.01
N LYS A 79 -11.83 -17.32 -14.61
CA LYS A 79 -11.59 -18.72 -15.01
C LYS A 79 -11.29 -19.62 -13.82
N TYR A 80 -10.52 -19.16 -12.85
CA TYR A 80 -9.96 -19.99 -11.79
C TYR A 80 -10.65 -19.80 -10.43
N LEU A 81 -11.12 -18.59 -10.11
CA LEU A 81 -11.87 -18.36 -8.87
C LEU A 81 -13.38 -18.34 -9.10
N LYS A 82 -13.84 -18.42 -10.36
CA LYS A 82 -15.28 -18.45 -10.73
C LYS A 82 -16.07 -17.23 -10.24
N LYS A 83 -15.40 -16.08 -10.14
CA LYS A 83 -16.00 -14.82 -9.68
C LYS A 83 -15.78 -13.70 -10.68
N GLU A 84 -16.70 -12.75 -10.71
CA GLU A 84 -16.49 -11.48 -11.39
C GLU A 84 -15.75 -10.55 -10.43
N PRO A 85 -14.57 -10.01 -10.81
CA PRO A 85 -13.83 -9.14 -9.92
C PRO A 85 -14.52 -7.78 -9.75
N LEU A 86 -14.64 -7.32 -8.49
CA LEU A 86 -15.11 -6.00 -8.14
C LEU A 86 -13.90 -5.04 -8.08
N HIS A 87 -13.90 -4.03 -8.94
CA HIS A 87 -12.80 -3.06 -9.01
C HIS A 87 -13.09 -1.83 -8.18
N ILE A 88 -12.14 -1.45 -7.31
CA ILE A 88 -12.17 -0.15 -6.65
C ILE A 88 -11.64 0.89 -7.63
N THR A 89 -12.42 1.95 -7.84
CA THR A 89 -12.05 3.07 -8.70
C THR A 89 -12.24 4.40 -7.97
N PRO A 90 -11.48 5.46 -8.33
CA PRO A 90 -11.63 6.77 -7.69
C PRO A 90 -13.03 7.40 -7.80
N SER A 91 -13.83 6.97 -8.80
CA SER A 91 -15.19 7.47 -9.01
C SER A 91 -16.25 6.77 -8.16
N MET A 92 -15.88 5.72 -7.41
CA MET A 92 -16.82 4.97 -6.56
C MET A 92 -17.08 5.69 -5.24
N ASP A 93 -18.22 5.39 -4.62
CA ASP A 93 -18.47 5.77 -3.24
C ASP A 93 -17.62 4.93 -2.27
N SER A 94 -16.39 5.35 -2.08
CA SER A 94 -15.45 4.74 -1.15
C SER A 94 -15.72 5.09 0.33
N GLY A 95 -16.64 6.02 0.59
CA GLY A 95 -16.80 6.64 1.90
C GLY A 95 -15.76 7.74 2.21
N ILE A 96 -14.82 7.97 1.29
CA ILE A 96 -13.79 9.02 1.40
C ILE A 96 -14.01 10.01 0.23
N PRO A 97 -14.76 11.09 0.44
CA PRO A 97 -14.89 12.14 -0.56
C PRO A 97 -13.52 12.75 -0.88
N ILE A 98 -13.23 12.94 -2.17
CA ILE A 98 -11.97 13.52 -2.61
C ILE A 98 -12.17 15.02 -2.82
N ALA A 99 -11.65 15.83 -1.92
CA ALA A 99 -11.87 17.28 -1.88
C ALA A 99 -10.72 18.09 -2.52
N ILE A 100 -10.01 17.50 -3.49
CA ILE A 100 -9.00 18.18 -4.29
C ILE A 100 -9.57 18.59 -5.66
N PRO A 101 -8.97 19.59 -6.33
CA PRO A 101 -9.53 20.14 -7.59
C PRO A 101 -9.70 19.12 -8.72
N ASP A 102 -8.80 18.14 -8.83
CA ASP A 102 -8.89 17.03 -9.78
C ASP A 102 -8.89 15.69 -9.05
N PRO A 103 -10.06 15.13 -8.71
CA PRO A 103 -10.16 13.83 -8.03
C PRO A 103 -9.57 12.67 -8.82
N SER A 104 -9.45 12.77 -10.14
CA SER A 104 -8.96 11.69 -11.00
C SER A 104 -7.45 11.43 -10.84
N CYS A 105 -6.71 12.36 -10.25
CA CYS A 105 -5.29 12.19 -10.00
C CYS A 105 -4.97 11.36 -8.74
N VAL A 106 -5.98 11.01 -7.92
CA VAL A 106 -5.79 10.16 -6.74
C VAL A 106 -5.88 8.69 -7.15
N GLY A 107 -4.82 7.94 -6.92
CA GLY A 107 -4.79 6.50 -7.17
C GLY A 107 -5.78 5.74 -6.27
N ALA A 108 -6.27 4.60 -6.76
CA ALA A 108 -7.20 3.77 -6.00
C ALA A 108 -6.58 3.25 -4.69
N ASP A 109 -5.30 2.93 -4.69
CA ASP A 109 -4.50 2.53 -3.53
C ASP A 109 -4.58 3.57 -2.39
N ARG A 110 -4.39 4.85 -2.71
CA ARG A 110 -4.44 5.95 -1.73
C ARG A 110 -5.83 6.11 -1.12
N ILE A 111 -6.89 5.92 -1.91
CA ILE A 111 -8.29 5.96 -1.44
C ILE A 111 -8.57 4.79 -0.51
N VAL A 112 -8.07 3.62 -0.85
CA VAL A 112 -8.19 2.41 -0.04
C VAL A 112 -7.49 2.60 1.30
N ASP A 113 -6.25 3.10 1.31
CA ASP A 113 -5.51 3.34 2.54
C ASP A 113 -6.15 4.44 3.40
N ALA A 114 -6.66 5.51 2.78
CA ALA A 114 -7.42 6.55 3.46
C ALA A 114 -8.68 5.99 4.14
N ALA A 115 -9.43 5.12 3.46
CA ALA A 115 -10.60 4.44 4.04
C ALA A 115 -10.19 3.53 5.20
N GLY A 116 -9.13 2.74 5.02
CA GLY A 116 -8.59 1.87 6.07
C GLY A 116 -8.20 2.65 7.33
N ALA A 117 -7.52 3.78 7.16
CA ALA A 117 -7.09 4.62 8.27
C ALA A 117 -8.26 5.32 8.97
N TYR A 118 -9.09 6.03 8.21
CA TYR A 118 -10.17 6.83 8.77
C TYR A 118 -11.19 5.97 9.51
N TYR A 119 -11.63 4.87 8.92
CA TYR A 119 -12.67 4.02 9.51
C TYR A 119 -12.17 3.09 10.60
N THR A 120 -10.86 2.83 10.66
CA THR A 120 -10.26 2.03 11.75
C THR A 120 -9.84 2.89 12.93
N TYR A 121 -9.27 4.06 12.67
CA TYR A 121 -8.57 4.86 13.69
C TYR A 121 -9.18 6.23 13.94
N GLY A 122 -10.14 6.65 13.10
CA GLY A 122 -10.77 7.96 13.13
C GLY A 122 -9.92 9.05 12.48
N GLY A 123 -10.54 10.23 12.31
CA GLY A 123 -9.89 11.42 11.76
C GLY A 123 -9.86 12.59 12.76
N PRO A 124 -9.11 13.69 12.43
CA PRO A 124 -8.29 13.79 11.25
C PRO A 124 -7.05 12.90 11.34
N CYS A 125 -6.58 12.42 10.17
CA CYS A 125 -5.40 11.56 10.12
C CYS A 125 -4.50 11.85 8.91
N LEU A 126 -3.22 11.55 9.07
CA LEU A 126 -2.20 11.55 8.02
C LEU A 126 -1.80 10.11 7.76
N VAL A 127 -2.03 9.64 6.53
CA VAL A 127 -1.74 8.28 6.12
C VAL A 127 -0.45 8.26 5.32
N LEU A 128 0.49 7.42 5.73
CA LEU A 128 1.77 7.22 5.07
C LEU A 128 1.82 5.81 4.50
N ASP A 129 1.97 5.69 3.17
CA ASP A 129 2.30 4.41 2.56
C ASP A 129 3.75 4.41 2.08
N PHE A 130 4.57 3.52 2.64
CA PHE A 130 5.97 3.31 2.26
C PHE A 130 6.10 2.23 1.20
N GLY A 131 5.59 2.54 0.00
CA GLY A 131 5.61 1.69 -1.17
C GLY A 131 6.73 2.02 -2.16
N THR A 132 6.46 1.76 -3.46
CA THR A 132 7.34 2.12 -4.59
C THR A 132 7.61 3.64 -4.62
N ALA A 133 6.55 4.43 -4.54
CA ALA A 133 6.60 5.81 -4.08
C ALA A 133 6.12 5.85 -2.63
N SER A 134 6.54 6.82 -1.86
CA SER A 134 5.94 7.05 -0.55
C SER A 134 4.97 8.20 -0.62
N THR A 135 3.77 7.95 -0.12
CA THR A 135 2.69 8.94 -0.10
C THR A 135 2.40 9.40 1.32
N PHE A 136 1.94 10.64 1.44
CA PHE A 136 1.53 11.28 2.69
C PHE A 136 0.18 11.94 2.42
N ASP A 137 -0.89 11.34 2.91
CA ASP A 137 -2.27 11.68 2.57
C ASP A 137 -3.02 12.20 3.79
N TYR A 138 -3.48 13.44 3.71
CA TYR A 138 -4.23 14.05 4.81
C TYR A 138 -5.74 13.89 4.59
N ILE A 139 -6.39 13.28 5.58
CA ILE A 139 -7.82 13.10 5.68
C ILE A 139 -8.33 13.95 6.87
N ASN A 140 -9.28 14.82 6.61
CA ASN A 140 -9.82 15.71 7.65
C ASN A 140 -10.79 14.98 8.62
N GLU A 141 -11.32 15.71 9.59
CA GLU A 141 -12.28 15.19 10.58
C GLU A 141 -13.60 14.71 9.99
N LYS A 142 -13.94 15.13 8.76
CA LYS A 142 -15.15 14.67 8.03
C LYS A 142 -14.90 13.44 7.16
N GLY A 143 -13.67 12.95 7.10
CA GLY A 143 -13.27 11.84 6.23
C GLY A 143 -12.98 12.25 4.79
N GLU A 144 -12.79 13.55 4.52
CA GLU A 144 -12.48 14.04 3.18
C GLU A 144 -10.97 13.98 2.92
N PHE A 145 -10.57 13.46 1.76
CA PHE A 145 -9.19 13.48 1.29
C PHE A 145 -8.85 14.89 0.79
N MET A 146 -8.01 15.61 1.53
CA MET A 146 -7.75 17.03 1.31
C MET A 146 -6.46 17.30 0.55
N TYR A 147 -5.40 16.60 0.88
CA TYR A 147 -4.05 16.83 0.36
C TYR A 147 -3.30 15.52 0.26
N GLY A 148 -2.38 15.45 -0.70
CA GLY A 148 -1.48 14.32 -0.85
C GLY A 148 -0.10 14.76 -1.35
N ILE A 149 0.95 14.20 -0.75
CA ILE A 149 2.34 14.42 -1.13
C ILE A 149 2.91 13.10 -1.60
N THR A 150 3.76 13.13 -2.61
CA THR A 150 4.46 11.95 -3.13
C THR A 150 5.96 12.19 -3.09
N ALA A 151 6.68 11.26 -2.50
CA ALA A 151 8.14 11.23 -2.47
C ALA A 151 8.68 9.93 -3.10
N PRO A 152 9.94 9.89 -3.55
CA PRO A 152 10.55 8.64 -3.99
C PRO A 152 10.56 7.63 -2.84
N GLY A 153 10.16 6.38 -3.06
CA GLY A 153 10.27 5.33 -2.04
C GLY A 153 11.73 4.94 -1.79
N LEU A 154 11.97 4.25 -0.68
CA LEU A 154 13.32 3.80 -0.27
C LEU A 154 14.02 2.95 -1.33
N GLU A 155 13.29 2.01 -1.96
CA GLU A 155 13.84 1.17 -3.02
C GLU A 155 14.26 1.99 -4.24
N ILE A 156 13.41 2.95 -4.69
CA ILE A 156 13.74 3.84 -5.81
C ILE A 156 14.98 4.69 -5.45
N THR A 157 15.03 5.23 -4.23
CA THR A 157 16.15 6.04 -3.76
C THR A 157 17.45 5.25 -3.77
N SER A 158 17.44 4.01 -3.27
CA SER A 158 18.60 3.13 -3.29
C SER A 158 19.02 2.74 -4.71
N GLN A 159 18.06 2.34 -5.57
CA GLN A 159 18.31 1.98 -6.96
C GLN A 159 18.81 3.15 -7.80
N ALA A 160 18.38 4.38 -7.51
CA ALA A 160 18.89 5.56 -8.21
C ALA A 160 20.39 5.75 -7.98
N LEU A 161 20.89 5.47 -6.77
CA LEU A 161 22.33 5.53 -6.48
C LEU A 161 23.11 4.46 -7.26
N SER A 162 22.70 3.20 -7.22
CA SER A 162 23.40 2.10 -7.91
C SER A 162 23.31 2.22 -9.44
N ASN A 163 22.18 2.69 -9.99
CA ASN A 163 22.01 2.81 -11.44
C ASN A 163 22.74 4.02 -12.04
N MET A 164 22.89 5.13 -11.28
CA MET A 164 23.45 6.37 -11.81
C MET A 164 24.89 6.63 -11.38
N ALA A 165 25.42 5.92 -10.41
CA ALA A 165 26.79 6.07 -9.94
C ALA A 165 27.59 4.78 -10.21
N ALA A 166 28.48 4.80 -11.20
CA ALA A 166 29.18 3.62 -11.76
C ALA A 166 29.95 2.75 -10.74
N GLN A 167 30.26 3.25 -9.56
CA GLN A 167 31.00 2.53 -8.53
C GLN A 167 30.14 2.14 -7.31
N LEU A 168 28.85 2.47 -7.30
CA LEU A 168 27.97 2.12 -6.19
C LEU A 168 27.24 0.81 -6.51
N PRO A 169 27.36 -0.22 -5.65
CA PRO A 169 26.68 -1.50 -5.84
C PRO A 169 25.21 -1.42 -5.45
N ASP A 170 24.44 -2.44 -5.85
CA ASP A 170 23.14 -2.69 -5.26
C ASP A 170 23.29 -3.08 -3.79
N ILE A 171 22.47 -2.52 -2.93
CA ILE A 171 22.50 -2.77 -1.49
C ILE A 171 21.16 -3.28 -0.97
N GLU A 172 21.22 -4.10 0.06
CA GLU A 172 20.05 -4.41 0.88
C GLU A 172 19.68 -3.19 1.74
N ILE A 173 18.40 -2.80 1.71
CA ILE A 173 17.90 -1.69 2.54
C ILE A 173 17.68 -2.21 3.94
N LYS A 174 18.59 -1.85 4.84
CA LYS A 174 18.51 -2.11 6.27
C LYS A 174 19.16 -0.99 7.07
N LYS A 175 18.67 -0.75 8.27
CA LYS A 175 19.26 0.24 9.16
C LYS A 175 20.64 -0.25 9.61
N PRO A 176 21.72 0.52 9.38
CA PRO A 176 23.03 0.19 9.87
C PRO A 176 23.12 0.40 11.40
N GLN A 177 24.07 -0.25 12.05
CA GLN A 177 24.29 -0.09 13.50
C GLN A 177 24.74 1.32 13.89
N SER A 178 25.40 2.04 12.99
CA SER A 178 25.87 3.40 13.18
C SER A 178 25.68 4.19 11.91
N ILE A 179 25.36 5.48 12.03
CA ILE A 179 25.35 6.41 10.90
C ILE A 179 26.78 6.67 10.38
N LEU A 180 27.78 6.50 11.24
CA LEU A 180 29.19 6.68 10.90
C LEU A 180 29.69 5.45 10.14
N ALA A 181 29.65 5.53 8.83
CA ALA A 181 30.02 4.44 7.93
C ALA A 181 31.52 4.46 7.59
N THR A 182 32.10 3.27 7.41
CA THR A 182 33.53 3.11 7.09
C THR A 182 33.76 2.34 5.78
N ASP A 183 32.70 1.91 5.09
CA ASP A 183 32.75 1.25 3.80
C ASP A 183 31.59 1.71 2.90
N THR A 184 31.63 1.37 1.62
CA THR A 184 30.65 1.83 0.62
C THR A 184 29.23 1.37 0.95
N ILE A 185 29.04 0.12 1.36
CA ILE A 185 27.71 -0.45 1.61
C ILE A 185 27.08 0.24 2.83
N SER A 186 27.81 0.31 3.96
CA SER A 186 27.30 0.97 5.17
C SER A 186 27.08 2.46 4.95
N SER A 187 27.92 3.13 4.12
CA SER A 187 27.75 4.53 3.72
C SER A 187 26.44 4.74 2.95
N MET A 188 26.15 3.90 1.96
CA MET A 188 24.90 3.95 1.22
C MET A 188 23.68 3.66 2.09
N GLN A 189 23.77 2.63 2.94
CA GLN A 189 22.68 2.29 3.89
C GLN A 189 22.42 3.44 4.86
N SER A 190 23.46 4.05 5.41
CA SER A 190 23.31 5.22 6.28
C SER A 190 22.64 6.38 5.57
N GLY A 191 23.12 6.76 4.39
CA GLY A 191 22.57 7.85 3.60
C GLY A 191 21.09 7.60 3.22
N VAL A 192 20.76 6.40 2.74
CA VAL A 192 19.41 6.05 2.32
C VAL A 192 18.46 6.01 3.53
N VAL A 193 18.81 5.30 4.60
CA VAL A 193 17.88 5.09 5.72
C VAL A 193 17.73 6.36 6.57
N TYR A 194 18.83 6.96 7.03
CA TYR A 194 18.73 8.16 7.86
C TYR A 194 18.27 9.39 7.06
N GLY A 195 18.66 9.49 5.78
CA GLY A 195 18.12 10.51 4.88
C GLY A 195 16.61 10.39 4.72
N TYR A 196 16.11 9.16 4.65
CA TYR A 196 14.68 8.90 4.52
C TYR A 196 13.89 9.15 5.82
N ILE A 197 14.46 8.82 6.97
CA ILE A 197 13.92 9.19 8.29
C ILE A 197 13.74 10.72 8.36
N GLY A 198 14.81 11.48 8.08
CA GLY A 198 14.74 12.94 8.09
C GLY A 198 13.76 13.53 7.08
N LEU A 199 13.64 12.94 5.88
CA LEU A 199 12.61 13.30 4.89
C LEU A 199 11.21 13.12 5.47
N THR A 200 10.96 11.96 6.08
CA THR A 200 9.66 11.61 6.67
C THR A 200 9.30 12.56 7.80
N GLU A 201 10.20 12.76 8.77
CA GLU A 201 10.02 13.71 9.88
C GLU A 201 9.74 15.11 9.38
N LYS A 202 10.51 15.57 8.36
CA LYS A 202 10.34 16.92 7.83
C LYS A 202 8.99 17.11 7.15
N ILE A 203 8.53 16.14 6.36
CA ILE A 203 7.22 16.21 5.70
C ILE A 203 6.10 16.21 6.75
N ILE A 204 6.12 15.28 7.72
CA ILE A 204 5.10 15.21 8.77
C ILE A 204 5.05 16.52 9.55
N SER A 205 6.19 17.02 9.99
CA SER A 205 6.25 18.25 10.79
C SER A 205 5.72 19.47 10.01
N GLN A 206 6.01 19.54 8.70
CA GLN A 206 5.54 20.64 7.86
C GLN A 206 4.02 20.56 7.65
N ILE A 207 3.47 19.35 7.40
CA ILE A 207 2.02 19.15 7.28
C ILE A 207 1.32 19.53 8.58
N LYS A 208 1.79 19.02 9.72
CA LYS A 208 1.23 19.36 11.05
C LYS A 208 1.24 20.87 11.30
N LYS A 209 2.31 21.56 10.90
CA LYS A 209 2.44 23.01 11.03
C LYS A 209 1.44 23.79 10.16
N GLU A 210 1.22 23.35 8.92
CA GLU A 210 0.33 24.03 7.98
C GLU A 210 -1.14 23.77 8.27
N ILE A 211 -1.49 22.55 8.65
CA ILE A 211 -2.85 22.17 9.03
C ILE A 211 -3.25 22.79 10.37
N GLY A 212 -2.33 22.81 11.34
CA GLY A 212 -2.54 23.46 12.64
C GLY A 212 -3.50 22.73 13.60
N THR A 213 -4.00 21.54 13.24
CA THR A 213 -4.86 20.70 14.09
C THR A 213 -4.14 19.40 14.46
N PRO A 214 -4.33 18.88 15.68
CA PRO A 214 -3.84 17.55 16.03
C PRO A 214 -4.41 16.49 15.11
N MET A 215 -3.57 15.55 14.67
CA MET A 215 -3.96 14.44 13.81
C MET A 215 -3.19 13.19 14.17
N LYS A 216 -3.79 12.02 13.94
CA LYS A 216 -3.08 10.74 14.01
C LYS A 216 -2.24 10.53 12.78
N VAL A 217 -1.03 10.03 12.94
CA VAL A 217 -0.13 9.64 11.84
C VAL A 217 -0.08 8.13 11.77
N ILE A 218 -0.57 7.57 10.67
CA ILE A 218 -0.73 6.13 10.47
C ILE A 218 0.13 5.74 9.29
N ALA A 219 1.01 4.78 9.48
CA ALA A 219 1.91 4.27 8.46
C ALA A 219 1.57 2.85 8.03
N THR A 220 1.78 2.57 6.76
CA THR A 220 1.72 1.23 6.15
C THR A 220 2.86 1.02 5.15
N GLY A 221 2.81 -0.05 4.39
CA GLY A 221 3.83 -0.41 3.41
C GLY A 221 4.94 -1.30 3.96
N VAL A 222 5.63 -1.99 3.05
CA VAL A 222 6.59 -3.07 3.40
C VAL A 222 7.76 -2.56 4.24
N LEU A 223 8.33 -1.43 3.85
CA LEU A 223 9.45 -0.80 4.55
C LEU A 223 9.00 0.14 5.68
N GLY A 224 7.68 0.33 5.81
CA GLY A 224 7.07 1.23 6.79
C GLY A 224 7.40 0.88 8.23
N ARG A 225 7.52 -0.41 8.57
CA ARG A 225 7.88 -0.81 9.93
C ARG A 225 9.22 -0.23 10.36
N MET A 226 10.26 -0.38 9.54
CA MET A 226 11.61 0.10 9.85
C MET A 226 11.64 1.63 10.05
N ILE A 227 10.89 2.37 9.22
CA ILE A 227 10.81 3.83 9.34
C ILE A 227 9.97 4.25 10.56
N SER A 228 8.85 3.56 10.80
CA SER A 228 7.96 3.86 11.95
C SER A 228 8.60 3.63 13.30
N GLU A 229 9.57 2.71 13.39
CA GLU A 229 10.34 2.47 14.64
C GLU A 229 11.33 3.62 14.94
N GLU A 230 11.65 4.47 13.96
CA GLU A 230 12.62 5.56 14.08
C GLU A 230 11.97 6.95 14.12
N VAL A 231 10.80 7.13 13.52
CA VAL A 231 10.09 8.41 13.40
C VAL A 231 9.05 8.50 14.49
N GLN A 232 9.32 9.31 15.53
CA GLN A 232 8.46 9.45 16.71
C GLN A 232 7.08 10.04 16.41
N GLU A 233 6.95 10.78 15.32
CA GLU A 233 5.69 11.39 14.89
C GLU A 233 4.70 10.41 14.30
N ILE A 234 5.11 9.16 14.00
CA ILE A 234 4.23 8.09 13.54
C ILE A 234 3.61 7.40 14.75
N ASP A 235 2.30 7.56 14.91
CA ASP A 235 1.56 7.02 16.05
C ASP A 235 1.27 5.52 15.90
N ILE A 236 1.04 5.06 14.66
CA ILE A 236 0.59 3.68 14.37
C ILE A 236 1.28 3.18 13.11
N TYR A 237 1.84 1.95 13.16
CA TYR A 237 2.16 1.19 11.96
C TYR A 237 1.18 0.02 11.81
N ASP A 238 0.48 -0.01 10.69
CA ASP A 238 -0.50 -1.05 10.37
C ASP A 238 -0.17 -1.71 9.02
N LYS A 239 0.40 -2.91 9.08
CA LYS A 239 0.78 -3.69 7.87
C LYS A 239 -0.43 -4.13 7.03
N ASP A 240 -1.62 -4.16 7.61
CA ASP A 240 -2.85 -4.66 7.02
C ASP A 240 -3.82 -3.52 6.62
N LEU A 241 -3.37 -2.26 6.67
CA LEU A 241 -4.19 -1.07 6.45
C LEU A 241 -4.96 -1.13 5.13
N THR A 242 -4.27 -1.43 4.04
CA THR A 242 -4.84 -1.55 2.70
C THR A 242 -5.96 -2.59 2.65
N PHE A 243 -5.79 -3.75 3.30
CA PHE A 243 -6.83 -4.77 3.33
C PHE A 243 -8.04 -4.36 4.18
N LYS A 244 -7.83 -3.61 5.26
CA LYS A 244 -8.92 -3.01 6.05
C LYS A 244 -9.72 -2.03 5.21
N GLY A 245 -9.03 -1.20 4.41
CA GLY A 245 -9.67 -0.27 3.48
C GLY A 245 -10.47 -0.99 2.39
N LEU A 246 -9.88 -2.00 1.75
CA LEU A 246 -10.56 -2.83 0.75
C LEU A 246 -11.83 -3.47 1.32
N LEU A 247 -11.74 -4.02 2.53
CA LEU A 247 -12.87 -4.65 3.20
C LEU A 247 -13.98 -3.65 3.54
N TYR A 248 -13.60 -2.47 4.04
CA TYR A 248 -14.56 -1.41 4.34
C TYR A 248 -15.32 -0.96 3.10
N ILE A 249 -14.60 -0.66 2.01
CA ILE A 249 -15.20 -0.22 0.75
C ILE A 249 -16.09 -1.33 0.17
N TYR A 250 -15.65 -2.59 0.23
CA TYR A 250 -16.45 -3.73 -0.20
C TYR A 250 -17.80 -3.80 0.54
N HIS A 251 -17.79 -3.72 1.87
CA HIS A 251 -19.04 -3.75 2.64
C HIS A 251 -19.95 -2.56 2.31
N ARG A 252 -19.38 -1.38 2.13
CA ARG A 252 -20.14 -0.20 1.73
C ARG A 252 -20.83 -0.39 0.39
N MET A 253 -20.15 -0.97 -0.60
CA MET A 253 -20.72 -1.27 -1.92
C MET A 253 -21.84 -2.30 -1.87
N LYS A 254 -21.78 -3.27 -0.95
CA LYS A 254 -22.81 -4.32 -0.83
C LYS A 254 -24.06 -3.85 -0.09
N HIS A 255 -23.97 -2.76 0.66
CA HIS A 255 -25.07 -2.22 1.47
C HIS A 255 -25.63 -0.90 0.91
N ALA A 256 -25.07 -0.39 -0.19
CA ALA A 256 -25.60 0.74 -0.97
C ALA A 256 -26.63 0.25 -1.99
#